data_30f8b2ae7ea5ed057dfbcde45cf54e9c
#
_entry.id   30f8b2ae7ea5ed057dfbcde45cf54e9c
#
_cell.length_a   1.000
_cell.length_b   1.000
_cell.length_c   1.000
_cell.angle_alpha   90.00
_cell.angle_beta   90.00
_cell.angle_gamma   90.00
#
_symmetry.space_group_name_H-M   'P 1'
#
loop_
_entity.id
_entity.type
_entity.pdbx_description
1 polymer ?
#
loop_
_entity_poly.entity_id
_entity_poly.type
_entity_poly.pdbx_seq_one_letter_code
_entity_poly.pdbx_strand_id
1 'polypeptide(L)' 'MTIKDIARLSGCGVATVSRVLNHHPDVSEKTRQKVMAVVEEHGF' A
#
# COMPACT_ATOMS: atom_id res chain seq x y z
N MET A 1 13.19 -0.36 4.77
CA MET A 1 11.98 0.29 4.22
C MET A 1 10.85 0.21 5.22
N THR A 2 10.09 1.29 5.36
CA THR A 2 8.97 1.37 6.30
C THR A 2 7.67 1.57 5.55
N ILE A 3 6.55 1.48 6.27
CA ILE A 3 5.23 1.74 5.70
C ILE A 3 5.14 3.15 5.10
N LYS A 4 5.87 4.10 5.69
CA LYS A 4 5.90 5.47 5.16
C LYS A 4 6.53 5.51 3.77
N ASP A 5 7.54 4.69 3.52
CA ASP A 5 8.16 4.60 2.21
C ASP A 5 7.20 4.03 1.20
N ILE A 6 6.47 2.98 1.57
CA ILE A 6 5.45 2.40 0.71
C ILE A 6 4.38 3.43 0.37
N ALA A 7 3.93 4.19 1.36
CA ALA A 7 2.92 5.23 1.15
C ALA A 7 3.41 6.28 0.14
N ARG A 8 4.65 6.70 0.27
CA ARG A 8 5.24 7.69 -0.64
C ARG A 8 5.33 7.16 -2.06
N LEU A 9 5.85 5.94 -2.21
CA LEU A 9 6.09 5.35 -3.52
C LEU A 9 4.79 5.01 -4.24
N SER A 10 3.77 4.61 -3.49
CA SER A 10 2.46 4.28 -4.08
C SER A 10 1.58 5.51 -4.30
N GLY A 11 1.96 6.66 -3.74
CA GLY A 11 1.13 7.85 -3.79
C GLY A 11 -0.11 7.79 -2.91
N CYS A 12 -0.12 6.89 -1.93
CA CYS A 12 -1.22 6.72 -0.99
C CYS A 12 -0.82 7.21 0.40
N GLY A 13 -1.81 7.44 1.26
CA GLY A 13 -1.52 7.79 2.65
C GLY A 13 -1.11 6.56 3.46
N VAL A 14 -0.41 6.78 4.56
CA VAL A 14 0.01 5.68 5.45
C VAL A 14 -1.20 4.88 5.92
N ALA A 15 -2.31 5.55 6.24
CA ALA A 15 -3.52 4.87 6.67
C ALA A 15 -4.05 3.94 5.57
N THR A 16 -4.02 4.39 4.32
CA THR A 16 -4.47 3.58 3.19
C THR A 16 -3.57 2.37 2.99
N VAL A 17 -2.26 2.56 3.08
CA VAL A 17 -1.32 1.44 2.96
C VAL A 17 -1.55 0.42 4.06
N SER A 18 -1.76 0.87 5.29
CA SER A 18 -2.06 -0.01 6.41
C SER A 18 -3.31 -0.85 6.14
N ARG A 19 -4.36 -0.22 5.62
CA ARG A 19 -5.59 -0.93 5.28
C ARG A 19 -5.36 -2.00 4.21
N VAL A 20 -4.59 -1.66 3.18
CA VAL A 20 -4.27 -2.62 2.12
C VAL A 20 -3.52 -3.82 2.71
N LEU A 21 -2.53 -3.58 3.55
CA LEU A 21 -1.74 -4.65 4.15
C LEU A 21 -2.57 -5.53 5.09
N ASN A 22 -3.62 -4.98 5.68
CA ASN A 22 -4.53 -5.71 6.56
C ASN A 22 -5.74 -6.28 5.83
N HIS A 23 -5.74 -6.23 4.51
CA HIS A 23 -6.84 -6.74 3.67
C HIS A 23 -8.18 -6.09 4.01
N HIS A 24 -8.16 -4.78 4.30
CA HIS A 24 -9.37 -4.07 4.68
C HIS A 24 -10.34 -3.98 3.50
N PRO A 25 -11.63 -4.27 3.69
CA PRO A 25 -12.59 -4.32 2.59
C PRO A 25 -12.93 -2.96 1.97
N ASP A 26 -12.65 -1.87 2.68
CA ASP A 26 -12.97 -0.52 2.21
C ASP A 26 -11.96 0.02 1.19
N VAL A 27 -10.90 -0.72 0.92
CA VAL A 27 -9.88 -0.30 -0.05
C VAL A 27 -10.31 -0.73 -1.44
N SER A 28 -10.27 0.20 -2.40
CA SER A 28 -10.60 -0.14 -3.78
C SER A 28 -9.56 -1.08 -4.38
N GLU A 29 -9.98 -1.89 -5.34
CA GLU A 29 -9.08 -2.81 -6.03
C GLU A 29 -7.91 -2.08 -6.67
N LYS A 30 -8.18 -0.93 -7.26
CA LYS A 30 -7.16 -0.12 -7.91
C LYS A 30 -6.09 0.34 -6.92
N THR A 31 -6.52 0.83 -5.75
CA THR A 31 -5.60 1.26 -4.70
C THR A 31 -4.80 0.09 -4.16
N ARG A 32 -5.47 -1.04 -3.94
CA ARG A 32 -4.83 -2.26 -3.46
C ARG A 32 -3.72 -2.70 -4.43
N GLN A 33 -4.00 -2.69 -5.72
CA GLN A 33 -3.03 -3.09 -6.73
C GLN A 33 -1.82 -2.15 -6.75
N LYS A 34 -2.03 -0.85 -6.61
CA LYS A 34 -0.95 0.12 -6.53
C LYS A 34 -0.01 -0.17 -5.37
N VAL A 35 -0.58 -0.34 -4.19
CA VAL A 35 0.21 -0.57 -2.97
C VAL A 35 0.93 -1.91 -3.06
N MET A 36 0.24 -2.94 -3.49
CA MET A 36 0.85 -4.27 -3.58
C MET A 36 1.97 -4.33 -4.62
N ALA A 37 1.85 -3.59 -5.71
CA ALA A 37 2.93 -3.50 -6.69
C ALA A 37 4.20 -2.92 -6.08
N VAL A 38 4.06 -1.88 -5.26
CA VAL A 38 5.20 -1.27 -4.58
C VAL A 38 5.78 -2.25 -3.55
N VAL A 39 4.93 -2.91 -2.80
CA VAL A 39 5.35 -3.89 -1.80
C VAL A 39 6.17 -5.01 -2.45
N GLU A 40 5.71 -5.55 -3.55
CA GLU A 40 6.41 -6.63 -4.26
C GLU A 40 7.73 -6.15 -4.85
N GLU A 41 7.73 -4.97 -5.45
CA GLU A 41 8.92 -4.42 -6.08
C GLU A 41 10.05 -4.17 -5.09
N HIS A 42 9.72 -3.69 -3.91
CA HIS A 42 10.72 -3.31 -2.91
C HIS A 42 10.93 -4.36 -1.81
N GLY A 43 10.24 -5.48 -1.88
CA GLY A 43 10.42 -6.57 -0.94
C GLY A 43 10.00 -6.26 0.49
N PHE A 44 9.01 -5.40 0.65
CA PHE A 44 8.56 -4.98 1.99
C PHE A 44 7.88 -6.10 2.78
#